data_d239c1ed83f8d266a876908c094b92a7
#
_entry.id   d239c1ed83f8d266a876908c094b92a7
#
_cell.length_a   1.000
_cell.length_b   1.000
_cell.length_c   1.000
_cell.angle_alpha   90.00
_cell.angle_beta   90.00
_cell.angle_gamma   90.00
#
_symmetry.space_group_name_H-M   'P 1'
#
loop_
_entity.id
_entity.type
_entity.pdbx_description
1 polymer ?
#
loop_
_entity_poly.entity_id
_entity_poly.type
_entity_poly.pdbx_seq_one_letter_code
_entity_poly.pdbx_strand_id
1 'polypeptide(L)'
;NIRQVAELARQVTQRLEERLNVSLERVCVAAAGRALQTKAGTFSLSLPENNVITVEQVSQLETGAVSAAEETLQTEGDEHRRLFLVGYTVTQYRLDHYPMVTLLDHSGVEVEADVVATFLPGEVVESLYTVMRAAGLQVSSMTLEPIAAMNAAIPAELRLLNLALVDIGAGTTDIAVCRDGSITGYTMATIAGDEITEALMRAFLIDFQTAEEVKRTLREGESVRYTDIMGLENEVSYESAMAVIDEPMDKLATAIAEQVLETNGAAPSALFLAGGGSKLNGLKEKVSEKLNMDEKRVAIAGNNFAKSVYADRIKLDDPEYATPLGIAVSAGLGLLNDSYVV
;
A
#
# COMPACT_ATOMS: atom_id res chain seq x y z
N ASN A 1 7.41 -14.98 -12.35
CA ASN A 1 7.85 -16.39 -12.34
C ASN A 1 8.02 -16.87 -10.89
N ILE A 2 7.07 -17.72 -10.43
CA ILE A 2 7.00 -18.25 -9.05
C ILE A 2 8.33 -18.84 -8.58
N ARG A 3 9.01 -19.63 -9.42
CA ARG A 3 10.27 -20.29 -9.05
C ARG A 3 11.41 -19.31 -8.79
N GLN A 4 11.53 -18.26 -9.61
CA GLN A 4 12.58 -17.24 -9.43
C GLN A 4 12.33 -16.43 -8.16
N VAL A 5 11.09 -16.05 -7.90
CA VAL A 5 10.75 -15.30 -6.67
C VAL A 5 10.96 -16.15 -5.43
N ALA A 6 10.57 -17.43 -5.46
CA ALA A 6 10.80 -18.36 -4.37
C ALA A 6 12.30 -18.58 -4.07
N GLU A 7 13.12 -18.66 -5.11
CA GLU A 7 14.57 -18.80 -4.95
C GLU A 7 15.19 -17.54 -4.32
N LEU A 8 14.80 -16.34 -4.78
CA LEU A 8 15.23 -15.08 -4.16
C LEU A 8 14.78 -14.98 -2.71
N ALA A 9 13.52 -15.32 -2.42
CA ALA A 9 13.00 -15.35 -1.05
C ALA A 9 13.83 -16.28 -0.16
N ARG A 10 14.15 -17.49 -0.63
CA ARG A 10 15.01 -18.43 0.09
C ARG A 10 16.40 -17.87 0.37
N GLN A 11 17.03 -17.25 -0.62
CA GLN A 11 18.36 -16.64 -0.45
C GLN A 11 18.33 -15.50 0.57
N VAL A 12 17.31 -14.65 0.54
CA VAL A 12 17.13 -13.57 1.51
C VAL A 12 16.92 -14.15 2.91
N THR A 13 16.04 -15.15 3.04
CA THR A 13 15.78 -15.83 4.32
C THR A 13 17.06 -16.44 4.89
N GLN A 14 17.82 -17.18 4.09
CA GLN A 14 19.09 -17.78 4.54
C GLN A 14 20.09 -16.73 5.03
N ARG A 15 20.23 -15.61 4.31
CA ARG A 15 21.11 -14.51 4.76
C ARG A 15 20.65 -13.89 6.07
N LEU A 16 19.34 -13.79 6.29
CA LEU A 16 18.79 -13.29 7.54
C LEU A 16 19.03 -14.27 8.69
N GLU A 17 18.81 -15.57 8.48
CA GLU A 17 19.07 -16.64 9.44
C GLU A 17 20.55 -16.66 9.87
N GLU A 18 21.47 -16.57 8.91
CA GLU A 18 22.92 -16.49 9.17
C GLU A 18 23.29 -15.25 10.00
N ARG A 19 22.69 -14.09 9.70
CA ARG A 19 22.98 -12.84 10.43
C ARG A 19 22.38 -12.80 11.83
N LEU A 20 21.19 -13.39 12.00
CA LEU A 20 20.43 -13.36 13.26
C LEU A 20 20.73 -14.59 14.12
N ASN A 21 21.34 -15.63 13.54
CA ASN A 21 21.56 -16.92 14.17
C ASN A 21 20.27 -17.56 14.70
N VAL A 22 19.22 -17.50 13.89
CA VAL A 22 17.89 -18.08 14.18
C VAL A 22 17.36 -18.78 12.94
N SER A 23 16.42 -19.72 13.10
CA SER A 23 15.66 -20.30 11.99
C SER A 23 14.37 -19.51 11.78
N LEU A 24 14.07 -19.20 10.53
CA LEU A 24 12.87 -18.47 10.14
C LEU A 24 11.92 -19.42 9.42
N GLU A 25 10.83 -19.78 10.07
CA GLU A 25 9.84 -20.73 9.54
C GLU A 25 8.58 -20.01 9.04
N ARG A 26 8.32 -18.79 9.53
CA ARG A 26 7.10 -18.03 9.25
C ARG A 26 7.41 -16.67 8.68
N VAL A 27 6.48 -16.18 7.84
CA VAL A 27 6.58 -14.88 7.19
C VAL A 27 5.23 -14.16 7.19
N CYS A 28 5.26 -12.85 7.37
CA CYS A 28 4.14 -11.97 7.09
C CYS A 28 4.33 -11.35 5.71
N VAL A 29 3.28 -11.31 4.91
CA VAL A 29 3.33 -10.82 3.54
C VAL A 29 2.35 -9.67 3.33
N ALA A 30 2.66 -8.77 2.42
CA ALA A 30 1.70 -7.84 1.88
C ALA A 30 1.34 -8.25 0.46
N ALA A 31 0.08 -8.11 0.12
CA ALA A 31 -0.44 -8.36 -1.20
C ALA A 31 -0.78 -7.03 -1.89
N ALA A 32 -0.40 -6.92 -3.15
CA ALA A 32 -0.89 -5.91 -4.08
C ALA A 32 -1.30 -6.60 -5.37
N GLY A 33 -2.00 -5.90 -6.21
CA GLY A 33 -2.34 -6.47 -7.52
C GLY A 33 -3.28 -5.60 -8.33
N ARG A 34 -3.06 -5.65 -9.64
CA ARG A 34 -3.85 -4.92 -10.66
C ARG A 34 -5.35 -5.30 -10.69
N ALA A 35 -5.75 -6.30 -9.92
CA ALA A 35 -7.12 -6.79 -9.84
C ALA A 35 -7.70 -6.68 -8.42
N LEU A 36 -7.14 -5.81 -7.60
CA LEU A 36 -7.69 -5.45 -6.30
C LEU A 36 -9.06 -4.80 -6.51
N GLN A 37 -10.05 -5.28 -5.77
CA GLN A 37 -11.41 -4.74 -5.80
C GLN A 37 -11.81 -4.33 -4.40
N THR A 38 -12.33 -3.14 -4.27
CA THR A 38 -12.79 -2.59 -3.01
C THR A 38 -14.29 -2.36 -3.08
N LYS A 39 -15.04 -2.84 -2.09
CA LYS A 39 -16.49 -2.66 -2.00
C LYS A 39 -16.89 -2.22 -0.59
N ALA A 40 -17.85 -1.32 -0.56
CA ALA A 40 -18.53 -0.96 0.68
C ALA A 40 -19.64 -1.97 0.98
N GLY A 41 -19.83 -2.24 2.26
CA GLY A 41 -20.92 -3.04 2.76
C GLY A 41 -21.45 -2.47 4.07
N THR A 42 -22.74 -2.58 4.28
CA THR A 42 -23.41 -2.11 5.49
C THR A 42 -24.22 -3.27 6.06
N PHE A 43 -24.19 -3.42 7.37
CA PHE A 43 -25.00 -4.41 8.07
C PHE A 43 -25.49 -3.86 9.39
N SER A 44 -26.71 -4.28 9.82
CA SER A 44 -27.29 -3.89 11.08
C SER A 44 -27.76 -5.12 11.86
N LEU A 45 -27.70 -5.02 13.19
CA LEU A 45 -28.22 -6.00 14.14
C LEU A 45 -29.15 -5.31 15.12
N SER A 46 -30.29 -5.96 15.38
CA SER A 46 -31.18 -5.57 16.49
C SER A 46 -30.77 -6.33 17.74
N LEU A 47 -30.61 -5.60 18.85
CA LEU A 47 -30.21 -6.13 20.14
C LEU A 47 -31.38 -6.05 21.14
N PRO A 48 -31.45 -6.92 22.15
CA PRO A 48 -32.38 -6.79 23.23
C PRO A 48 -32.19 -5.48 24.00
N GLU A 49 -33.27 -4.92 24.53
CA GLU A 49 -33.20 -3.74 25.42
C GLU A 49 -32.23 -3.99 26.60
N ASN A 50 -31.46 -2.97 26.97
CA ASN A 50 -30.44 -3.02 28.03
C ASN A 50 -29.31 -4.05 27.83
N ASN A 51 -29.10 -4.51 26.62
CA ASN A 51 -27.94 -5.34 26.32
C ASN A 51 -26.68 -4.48 26.24
N VAL A 52 -25.62 -4.90 26.93
CA VAL A 52 -24.27 -4.33 26.75
C VAL A 52 -23.63 -5.02 25.58
N ILE A 53 -23.14 -4.25 24.62
CA ILE A 53 -22.59 -4.75 23.37
C ILE A 53 -21.26 -5.44 23.64
N THR A 54 -21.17 -6.70 23.23
CA THR A 54 -19.98 -7.55 23.42
C THR A 54 -19.09 -7.57 22.18
N VAL A 55 -17.87 -8.08 22.35
CA VAL A 55 -16.91 -8.28 21.25
C VAL A 55 -17.49 -9.20 20.17
N GLU A 56 -18.22 -10.26 20.57
CA GLU A 56 -18.83 -11.21 19.65
C GLU A 56 -19.89 -10.55 18.78
N GLN A 57 -20.70 -9.65 19.37
CA GLN A 57 -21.73 -8.90 18.63
C GLN A 57 -21.12 -7.92 17.65
N VAL A 58 -20.03 -7.24 18.03
CA VAL A 58 -19.27 -6.38 17.11
C VAL A 58 -18.68 -7.21 15.97
N SER A 59 -18.05 -8.33 16.26
CA SER A 59 -17.50 -9.24 15.25
C SER A 59 -18.58 -9.79 14.31
N GLN A 60 -19.76 -10.14 14.82
CA GLN A 60 -20.88 -10.57 14.00
C GLN A 60 -21.38 -9.45 13.08
N LEU A 61 -21.46 -8.22 13.59
CA LEU A 61 -21.87 -7.04 12.84
C LEU A 61 -20.90 -6.75 11.69
N GLU A 62 -19.60 -6.75 11.98
CA GLU A 62 -18.55 -6.53 10.97
C GLU A 62 -18.54 -7.63 9.90
N THR A 63 -18.67 -8.90 10.33
CA THR A 63 -18.75 -10.04 9.39
C THR A 63 -19.96 -9.92 8.47
N GLY A 64 -21.11 -9.49 9.01
CA GLY A 64 -22.31 -9.24 8.21
C GLY A 64 -22.10 -8.13 7.17
N ALA A 65 -21.43 -7.05 7.56
CA ALA A 65 -21.12 -5.94 6.65
C ALA A 65 -20.11 -6.35 5.55
N VAL A 66 -19.11 -7.18 5.87
CA VAL A 66 -18.18 -7.76 4.88
C VAL A 66 -18.94 -8.69 3.93
N SER A 67 -19.85 -9.52 4.41
CA SER A 67 -20.68 -10.39 3.56
C SER A 67 -21.55 -9.58 2.60
N ALA A 68 -22.13 -8.47 3.05
CA ALA A 68 -22.89 -7.56 2.19
C ALA A 68 -22.01 -6.94 1.07
N ALA A 69 -20.77 -6.59 1.39
CA ALA A 69 -19.80 -6.12 0.38
C ALA A 69 -19.46 -7.22 -0.64
N GLU A 70 -19.29 -8.48 -0.20
CA GLU A 70 -19.02 -9.62 -1.07
C GLU A 70 -20.18 -9.93 -2.00
N GLU A 71 -21.42 -9.89 -1.52
CA GLU A 71 -22.63 -10.08 -2.34
C GLU A 71 -22.72 -9.04 -3.47
N THR A 72 -22.33 -7.79 -3.20
CA THR A 72 -22.29 -6.74 -4.23
C THR A 72 -21.30 -7.09 -5.35
N LEU A 73 -20.14 -7.67 -5.02
CA LEU A 73 -19.18 -8.13 -6.02
C LEU A 73 -19.70 -9.25 -6.91
N GLN A 74 -20.43 -10.21 -6.32
CA GLN A 74 -20.97 -11.36 -7.06
C GLN A 74 -22.05 -10.94 -8.06
N THR A 75 -22.79 -9.86 -7.78
CA THR A 75 -23.82 -9.32 -8.68
C THR A 75 -23.26 -8.49 -9.84
N GLU A 76 -22.10 -7.89 -9.69
CA GLU A 76 -21.48 -7.00 -10.66
C GLU A 76 -20.37 -7.67 -11.49
N GLY A 77 -19.89 -8.84 -11.11
CA GLY A 77 -18.68 -9.48 -11.63
C GLY A 77 -18.90 -10.71 -12.50
N ASP A 78 -17.80 -11.18 -13.06
CA ASP A 78 -17.71 -12.42 -13.84
C ASP A 78 -17.88 -13.60 -12.85
N GLU A 79 -18.99 -14.33 -12.94
CA GLU A 79 -19.40 -15.44 -12.03
C GLU A 79 -18.33 -16.54 -11.83
N HIS A 80 -17.24 -16.50 -12.60
CA HIS A 80 -16.21 -17.53 -12.62
C HIS A 80 -14.94 -17.16 -11.86
N ARG A 81 -14.82 -15.92 -11.35
CA ARG A 81 -13.59 -15.47 -10.70
C ARG A 81 -13.72 -15.56 -9.19
N ARG A 82 -13.02 -16.51 -8.58
CA ARG A 82 -12.97 -16.65 -7.13
C ARG A 82 -12.17 -15.48 -6.54
N LEU A 83 -12.84 -14.65 -5.74
CA LEU A 83 -12.25 -13.54 -5.00
C LEU A 83 -12.05 -13.95 -3.54
N PHE A 84 -10.97 -13.50 -2.94
CA PHE A 84 -10.66 -13.72 -1.53
C PHE A 84 -10.64 -12.37 -0.80
N LEU A 85 -11.33 -12.29 0.31
CA LEU A 85 -11.20 -11.20 1.25
C LEU A 85 -9.75 -11.18 1.78
N VAL A 86 -9.08 -10.07 1.61
CA VAL A 86 -7.69 -9.88 2.09
C VAL A 86 -7.61 -8.84 3.20
N GLY A 87 -8.67 -8.10 3.43
CA GLY A 87 -8.79 -7.17 4.54
C GLY A 87 -10.06 -6.33 4.44
N TYR A 88 -10.44 -5.74 5.57
CA TYR A 88 -11.51 -4.76 5.63
C TYR A 88 -11.18 -3.69 6.67
N THR A 89 -11.87 -2.57 6.57
CA THR A 89 -11.82 -1.48 7.55
C THR A 89 -13.23 -1.03 7.83
N VAL A 90 -13.57 -0.90 9.11
CA VAL A 90 -14.82 -0.26 9.51
C VAL A 90 -14.68 1.25 9.31
N THR A 91 -15.54 1.82 8.50
CA THR A 91 -15.56 3.25 8.22
C THR A 91 -16.46 4.01 9.17
N GLN A 92 -17.52 3.37 9.65
CA GLN A 92 -18.45 3.97 10.60
C GLN A 92 -19.20 2.90 11.41
N TYR A 93 -19.30 3.11 12.73
CA TYR A 93 -20.29 2.47 13.55
C TYR A 93 -21.45 3.43 13.85
N ARG A 94 -22.65 2.89 14.01
CA ARG A 94 -23.81 3.61 14.52
C ARG A 94 -24.51 2.81 15.61
N LEU A 95 -24.97 3.51 16.64
CA LEU A 95 -25.78 3.00 17.74
C LEU A 95 -27.08 3.80 17.79
N ASP A 96 -28.23 3.15 17.61
CA ASP A 96 -29.55 3.81 17.54
C ASP A 96 -29.51 5.01 16.57
N HIS A 97 -28.89 4.82 15.38
CA HIS A 97 -28.64 5.80 14.32
C HIS A 97 -27.61 6.90 14.61
N TYR A 98 -27.01 6.95 15.81
CA TYR A 98 -25.98 7.93 16.14
C TYR A 98 -24.59 7.39 15.80
N PRO A 99 -23.71 8.20 15.15
CA PRO A 99 -22.35 7.78 14.83
C PRO A 99 -21.53 7.56 16.11
N MET A 100 -20.77 6.45 16.13
CA MET A 100 -19.94 6.04 17.26
C MET A 100 -18.53 5.72 16.79
N VAL A 101 -17.56 5.94 17.68
CA VAL A 101 -16.16 5.52 17.45
C VAL A 101 -15.99 4.05 17.81
N THR A 102 -16.68 3.58 18.84
CA THR A 102 -16.71 2.19 19.29
C THR A 102 -18.11 1.84 19.78
N LEU A 103 -18.49 0.59 19.62
CA LEU A 103 -19.75 0.06 20.14
C LEU A 103 -19.56 -0.70 21.47
N LEU A 104 -18.33 -1.15 21.76
CA LEU A 104 -18.03 -1.94 22.94
C LEU A 104 -18.41 -1.20 24.22
N ASP A 105 -18.99 -1.95 25.16
CA ASP A 105 -19.43 -1.47 26.49
C ASP A 105 -20.55 -0.42 26.47
N HIS A 106 -21.11 -0.14 25.28
CA HIS A 106 -22.31 0.69 25.16
C HIS A 106 -23.58 -0.18 25.18
N SER A 107 -24.72 0.44 25.41
CA SER A 107 -26.02 -0.21 25.36
C SER A 107 -26.94 0.51 24.39
N GLY A 108 -27.67 -0.25 23.59
CA GLY A 108 -28.61 0.25 22.59
C GLY A 108 -29.40 -0.90 21.98
N VAL A 109 -30.35 -0.56 21.12
CA VAL A 109 -31.28 -1.53 20.51
C VAL A 109 -30.87 -1.87 19.07
N GLU A 110 -30.29 -0.92 18.35
CA GLU A 110 -29.88 -1.13 16.97
C GLU A 110 -28.40 -0.72 16.78
N VAL A 111 -27.62 -1.64 16.27
CA VAL A 111 -26.22 -1.36 15.91
C VAL A 111 -26.01 -1.57 14.42
N GLU A 112 -25.22 -0.69 13.82
CA GLU A 112 -24.88 -0.75 12.39
C GLU A 112 -23.40 -0.52 12.18
N ALA A 113 -22.82 -1.21 11.20
CA ALA A 113 -21.46 -0.95 10.74
C ALA A 113 -21.42 -0.79 9.22
N ASP A 114 -20.70 0.22 8.79
CA ASP A 114 -20.23 0.37 7.42
C ASP A 114 -18.80 -0.12 7.34
N VAL A 115 -18.51 -0.93 6.35
CA VAL A 115 -17.15 -1.41 6.08
C VAL A 115 -16.74 -1.13 4.64
N VAL A 116 -15.44 -0.99 4.44
CA VAL A 116 -14.80 -1.09 3.13
C VAL A 116 -14.00 -2.39 3.15
N ALA A 117 -14.45 -3.36 2.37
CA ALA A 117 -13.81 -4.67 2.24
C ALA A 117 -13.02 -4.73 0.93
N THR A 118 -11.86 -5.36 0.97
CA THR A 118 -10.94 -5.47 -0.15
C THR A 118 -10.70 -6.92 -0.51
N PHE A 119 -10.82 -7.20 -1.80
CA PHE A 119 -10.76 -8.54 -2.36
C PHE A 119 -9.66 -8.62 -3.41
N LEU A 120 -9.01 -9.78 -3.48
CA LEU A 120 -8.06 -10.15 -4.52
C LEU A 120 -8.48 -11.44 -5.21
N PRO A 121 -8.15 -11.58 -6.52
CA PRO A 121 -8.33 -12.86 -7.20
C PRO A 121 -7.55 -13.97 -6.51
N GLY A 122 -8.15 -15.16 -6.46
CA GLY A 122 -7.56 -16.35 -5.86
C GLY A 122 -6.18 -16.67 -6.39
N GLU A 123 -5.97 -16.47 -7.69
CA GLU A 123 -4.67 -16.71 -8.34
C GLU A 123 -3.54 -15.87 -7.73
N VAL A 124 -3.81 -14.64 -7.31
CA VAL A 124 -2.82 -13.76 -6.66
C VAL A 124 -2.48 -14.28 -5.28
N VAL A 125 -3.51 -14.55 -4.47
CA VAL A 125 -3.36 -15.08 -3.11
C VAL A 125 -2.65 -16.44 -3.14
N GLU A 126 -3.11 -17.37 -3.97
CA GLU A 126 -2.51 -18.70 -4.11
C GLU A 126 -1.05 -18.64 -4.62
N SER A 127 -0.74 -17.69 -5.50
CA SER A 127 0.62 -17.46 -6.00
C SER A 127 1.56 -17.03 -4.87
N LEU A 128 1.13 -16.11 -3.99
CA LEU A 128 1.91 -15.69 -2.82
C LEU A 128 2.17 -16.84 -1.86
N TYR A 129 1.14 -17.61 -1.51
CA TYR A 129 1.30 -18.80 -0.68
C TYR A 129 2.22 -19.84 -1.32
N THR A 130 2.11 -20.06 -2.63
CA THR A 130 2.94 -21.01 -3.38
C THR A 130 4.40 -20.57 -3.39
N VAL A 131 4.68 -19.29 -3.59
CA VAL A 131 6.03 -18.73 -3.54
C VAL A 131 6.66 -18.94 -2.17
N MET A 132 5.95 -18.55 -1.10
CA MET A 132 6.48 -18.67 0.27
C MET A 132 6.69 -20.13 0.68
N ARG A 133 5.74 -21.00 0.35
CA ARG A 133 5.89 -22.45 0.59
C ARG A 133 7.09 -23.04 -0.17
N ALA A 134 7.29 -22.64 -1.43
CA ALA A 134 8.44 -23.06 -2.21
C ALA A 134 9.77 -22.51 -1.68
N ALA A 135 9.74 -21.36 -0.98
CA ALA A 135 10.89 -20.84 -0.24
C ALA A 135 11.14 -21.52 1.11
N GLY A 136 10.24 -22.41 1.55
CA GLY A 136 10.32 -23.09 2.85
C GLY A 136 9.66 -22.32 3.99
N LEU A 137 8.85 -21.31 3.68
CA LEU A 137 8.21 -20.45 4.66
C LEU A 137 6.69 -20.67 4.73
N GLN A 138 6.15 -20.58 5.93
CA GLN A 138 4.71 -20.55 6.18
C GLN A 138 4.23 -19.09 6.32
N VAL A 139 3.19 -18.72 5.60
CA VAL A 139 2.57 -17.41 5.75
C VAL A 139 1.77 -17.39 7.04
N SER A 140 2.13 -16.51 7.97
CA SER A 140 1.43 -16.29 9.24
C SER A 140 0.30 -15.29 9.12
N SER A 141 0.52 -14.23 8.35
CA SER A 141 -0.49 -13.20 8.10
C SER A 141 -0.29 -12.59 6.72
N MET A 142 -1.37 -12.09 6.16
CA MET A 142 -1.39 -11.33 4.92
C MET A 142 -2.06 -9.98 5.18
N THR A 143 -1.46 -8.92 4.69
CA THR A 143 -2.05 -7.57 4.67
C THR A 143 -2.04 -7.04 3.24
N LEU A 144 -2.57 -5.83 3.03
CA LEU A 144 -2.46 -5.12 1.76
C LEU A 144 -1.28 -4.15 1.80
N GLU A 145 -0.55 -4.03 0.69
CA GLU A 145 0.57 -3.08 0.61
C GLU A 145 0.16 -1.65 0.98
N PRO A 146 -0.94 -1.07 0.44
CA PRO A 146 -1.35 0.27 0.82
C PRO A 146 -1.74 0.41 2.30
N ILE A 147 -2.29 -0.64 2.93
CA ILE A 147 -2.55 -0.64 4.38
C ILE A 147 -1.24 -0.66 5.16
N ALA A 148 -0.32 -1.54 4.77
CA ALA A 148 0.99 -1.64 5.41
C ALA A 148 1.73 -0.29 5.31
N ALA A 149 1.84 0.27 4.11
CA ALA A 149 2.50 1.55 3.89
C ALA A 149 1.85 2.68 4.71
N MET A 150 0.52 2.74 4.78
CA MET A 150 -0.18 3.73 5.59
C MET A 150 0.09 3.55 7.09
N ASN A 151 0.15 2.32 7.58
CA ASN A 151 0.45 2.03 8.99
C ASN A 151 1.86 2.49 9.39
N ALA A 152 2.81 2.46 8.46
CA ALA A 152 4.16 2.99 8.68
C ALA A 152 4.24 4.51 8.56
N ALA A 153 3.61 5.07 7.52
CA ALA A 153 3.82 6.45 7.11
C ALA A 153 2.94 7.46 7.86
N ILE A 154 1.72 7.07 8.25
CA ILE A 154 0.72 7.97 8.84
C ILE A 154 0.30 7.46 10.22
N PRO A 155 0.73 8.11 11.31
CA PRO A 155 0.29 7.80 12.66
C PRO A 155 -1.24 7.79 12.79
N ALA A 156 -1.77 6.90 13.63
CA ALA A 156 -3.21 6.69 13.77
C ALA A 156 -3.97 7.99 14.14
N GLU A 157 -3.37 8.82 15.00
CA GLU A 157 -3.94 10.10 15.42
C GLU A 157 -4.07 11.13 14.29
N LEU A 158 -3.25 11.03 13.23
CA LEU A 158 -3.33 11.91 12.06
C LEU A 158 -4.40 11.46 11.08
N ARG A 159 -4.86 10.20 11.14
CA ARG A 159 -5.88 9.65 10.22
C ARG A 159 -7.27 10.24 10.45
N LEU A 160 -7.47 11.02 11.50
CA LEU A 160 -8.66 11.86 11.68
C LEU A 160 -8.77 12.92 10.56
N LEU A 161 -7.65 13.30 9.97
CA LEU A 161 -7.60 14.21 8.82
C LEU A 161 -7.86 13.45 7.53
N ASN A 162 -8.35 14.17 6.52
CA ASN A 162 -8.44 13.64 5.15
C ASN A 162 -7.05 13.62 4.52
N LEU A 163 -6.40 12.46 4.50
CA LEU A 163 -5.03 12.28 4.00
C LEU A 163 -5.00 11.19 2.93
N ALA A 164 -4.05 11.32 2.01
CA ALA A 164 -3.72 10.27 1.04
C ALA A 164 -2.26 9.85 1.18
N LEU A 165 -2.01 8.56 0.99
CA LEU A 165 -0.68 7.98 0.82
C LEU A 165 -0.59 7.39 -0.58
N VAL A 166 0.49 7.69 -1.28
CA VAL A 166 0.79 7.21 -2.63
C VAL A 166 2.14 6.50 -2.58
N ASP A 167 2.14 5.17 -2.67
CA ASP A 167 3.35 4.34 -2.70
C ASP A 167 3.72 4.03 -4.16
N ILE A 168 4.77 4.67 -4.64
CA ILE A 168 5.23 4.60 -6.03
C ILE A 168 6.32 3.56 -6.12
N GLY A 169 5.93 2.37 -6.57
CA GLY A 169 6.84 1.25 -6.80
C GLY A 169 7.52 1.28 -8.17
N ALA A 170 7.92 0.10 -8.64
CA ALA A 170 8.48 -0.10 -9.96
C ALA A 170 7.37 -0.15 -11.02
N GLY A 171 6.44 -1.09 -10.92
CA GLY A 171 5.40 -1.33 -11.93
C GLY A 171 3.99 -0.90 -11.53
N THR A 172 3.76 -0.50 -10.28
CA THR A 172 2.46 -0.05 -9.76
C THR A 172 2.63 1.13 -8.81
N THR A 173 1.59 1.95 -8.73
CA THR A 173 1.46 3.01 -7.75
C THR A 173 0.21 2.74 -6.92
N ASP A 174 0.41 2.39 -5.66
CA ASP A 174 -0.64 2.05 -4.72
C ASP A 174 -1.07 3.28 -3.93
N ILE A 175 -2.39 3.48 -3.81
CA ILE A 175 -2.97 4.67 -3.20
C ILE A 175 -3.94 4.26 -2.12
N ALA A 176 -3.78 4.84 -0.94
CA ALA A 176 -4.71 4.71 0.18
C ALA A 176 -5.17 6.08 0.65
N VAL A 177 -6.44 6.21 0.97
CA VAL A 177 -7.00 7.43 1.53
C VAL A 177 -7.60 7.14 2.91
N CYS A 178 -7.43 8.09 3.83
CA CYS A 178 -8.01 7.99 5.17
C CYS A 178 -8.73 9.28 5.54
N ARG A 179 -9.75 9.12 6.38
CA ARG A 179 -10.55 10.21 6.93
C ARG A 179 -11.23 9.73 8.21
N ASP A 180 -11.43 10.61 9.18
CA ASP A 180 -12.17 10.33 10.41
C ASP A 180 -11.66 9.10 11.18
N GLY A 181 -10.34 8.89 11.15
CA GLY A 181 -9.66 7.79 11.85
C GLY A 181 -9.57 6.48 11.09
N SER A 182 -10.26 6.35 9.95
CA SER A 182 -10.36 5.12 9.17
C SER A 182 -9.80 5.27 7.76
N ILE A 183 -9.38 4.16 7.18
CA ILE A 183 -9.05 4.10 5.76
C ILE A 183 -10.38 3.98 5.00
N THR A 184 -10.63 4.94 4.11
CA THR A 184 -11.91 5.07 3.40
C THR A 184 -11.87 4.56 1.97
N GLY A 185 -10.67 4.31 1.43
CA GLY A 185 -10.54 3.76 0.09
C GLY A 185 -9.12 3.38 -0.27
N TYR A 186 -9.02 2.47 -1.23
CA TYR A 186 -7.77 2.02 -1.86
C TYR A 186 -7.95 1.98 -3.36
N THR A 187 -6.90 2.34 -4.08
CA THR A 187 -6.85 2.21 -5.53
C THR A 187 -5.42 2.01 -5.99
N MET A 188 -5.22 1.75 -7.26
CA MET A 188 -3.91 1.53 -7.83
C MET A 188 -3.85 2.08 -9.26
N ALA A 189 -2.78 2.79 -9.58
CA ALA A 189 -2.41 3.10 -10.95
C ALA A 189 -1.41 2.05 -11.47
N THR A 190 -1.55 1.71 -12.76
CA THR A 190 -0.67 0.74 -13.44
C THR A 190 0.53 1.38 -14.11
N ILE A 191 0.86 2.60 -13.71
CA ILE A 191 2.02 3.41 -14.14
C ILE A 191 2.86 3.75 -12.91
N ALA A 192 4.19 3.60 -12.99
CA ALA A 192 5.10 3.82 -11.88
C ALA A 192 6.54 4.09 -12.36
N GLY A 193 7.55 3.61 -11.61
CA GLY A 193 8.96 3.86 -11.90
C GLY A 193 9.50 3.24 -13.18
N ASP A 194 8.91 2.14 -13.66
CA ASP A 194 9.38 1.40 -14.82
C ASP A 194 9.16 2.20 -16.12
N GLU A 195 8.08 2.97 -16.23
CA GLU A 195 7.83 3.85 -17.38
C GLU A 195 8.91 4.91 -17.54
N ILE A 196 9.45 5.40 -16.43
CA ILE A 196 10.58 6.34 -16.41
C ILE A 196 11.86 5.62 -16.91
N THR A 197 12.11 4.41 -16.40
CA THR A 197 13.26 3.59 -16.81
C THR A 197 13.19 3.23 -18.28
N GLU A 198 12.03 2.82 -18.79
CA GLU A 198 11.80 2.52 -20.19
C GLU A 198 12.00 3.74 -21.12
N ALA A 199 11.62 4.93 -20.67
CA ALA A 199 11.85 6.15 -21.43
C ALA A 199 13.36 6.41 -21.61
N LEU A 200 14.15 6.23 -20.55
CA LEU A 200 15.62 6.33 -20.62
C LEU A 200 16.23 5.24 -21.53
N MET A 201 15.75 3.99 -21.40
CA MET A 201 16.15 2.89 -22.29
C MET A 201 16.01 3.26 -23.75
N ARG A 202 14.84 3.75 -24.14
CA ARG A 202 14.52 4.11 -25.54
C ARG A 202 15.35 5.29 -26.03
N ALA A 203 15.52 6.31 -25.19
CA ALA A 203 16.22 7.53 -25.56
C ALA A 203 17.73 7.32 -25.71
N PHE A 204 18.33 6.51 -24.82
CA PHE A 204 19.77 6.33 -24.75
C PHE A 204 20.25 4.98 -25.29
N LEU A 205 19.36 4.15 -25.82
CA LEU A 205 19.65 2.82 -26.38
C LEU A 205 20.42 1.95 -25.39
N ILE A 206 19.95 1.87 -24.16
CA ILE A 206 20.54 1.08 -23.07
C ILE A 206 19.59 -0.01 -22.60
N ASP A 207 20.11 -1.03 -21.92
CA ASP A 207 19.26 -2.04 -21.28
C ASP A 207 18.56 -1.50 -20.01
N PHE A 208 17.59 -2.26 -19.51
CA PHE A 208 16.78 -1.86 -18.37
C PHE A 208 17.63 -1.60 -17.11
N GLN A 209 18.60 -2.46 -16.83
CA GLN A 209 19.42 -2.33 -15.63
C GLN A 209 20.30 -1.08 -15.68
N THR A 210 20.92 -0.80 -16.83
CA THR A 210 21.70 0.42 -17.05
C THR A 210 20.81 1.68 -16.93
N ALA A 211 19.60 1.64 -17.51
CA ALA A 211 18.64 2.74 -17.39
C ALA A 211 18.22 2.99 -15.93
N GLU A 212 18.00 1.92 -15.17
CA GLU A 212 17.67 2.00 -13.74
C GLU A 212 18.83 2.60 -12.93
N GLU A 213 20.07 2.22 -13.23
CA GLU A 213 21.27 2.82 -12.62
C GLU A 213 21.37 4.31 -12.94
N VAL A 214 21.20 4.70 -14.21
CA VAL A 214 21.18 6.11 -14.62
C VAL A 214 20.12 6.88 -13.86
N LYS A 215 18.88 6.37 -13.81
CA LYS A 215 17.76 6.98 -13.07
C LYS A 215 18.10 7.20 -11.59
N ARG A 216 18.72 6.20 -10.93
CA ARG A 216 19.03 6.23 -9.50
C ARG A 216 20.24 7.09 -9.15
N THR A 217 21.20 7.21 -10.04
CA THR A 217 22.43 7.99 -9.83
C THR A 217 22.32 9.44 -10.30
N LEU A 218 21.27 9.76 -11.07
CA LEU A 218 21.07 11.08 -11.63
C LEU A 218 20.94 12.16 -10.55
N ARG A 219 21.82 13.16 -10.59
CA ARG A 219 21.82 14.31 -9.67
C ARG A 219 21.91 15.61 -10.46
N GLU A 220 21.29 16.65 -9.93
CA GLU A 220 21.31 17.98 -10.50
C GLU A 220 22.75 18.48 -10.64
N GLY A 221 23.12 18.97 -11.85
CA GLY A 221 24.44 19.47 -12.17
C GLY A 221 25.49 18.39 -12.43
N GLU A 222 25.13 17.11 -12.43
CA GLU A 222 26.06 16.00 -12.73
C GLU A 222 25.73 15.34 -14.06
N SER A 223 26.69 14.56 -14.55
CA SER A 223 26.54 13.68 -15.70
C SER A 223 26.77 12.24 -15.30
N VAL A 224 26.08 11.30 -15.94
CA VAL A 224 26.25 9.86 -15.75
C VAL A 224 26.81 9.24 -17.02
N ARG A 225 27.91 8.49 -16.89
CA ARG A 225 28.48 7.70 -17.99
C ARG A 225 27.78 6.36 -18.09
N TYR A 226 27.56 5.91 -19.30
CA TYR A 226 26.96 4.62 -19.60
C TYR A 226 27.51 4.04 -20.91
N THR A 227 27.32 2.73 -21.09
CA THR A 227 27.62 2.05 -22.34
C THR A 227 26.29 1.68 -23.01
N ASP A 228 26.11 2.08 -24.26
CA ASP A 228 24.92 1.75 -25.02
C ASP A 228 24.94 0.30 -25.55
N ILE A 229 23.81 -0.14 -26.14
CA ILE A 229 23.71 -1.51 -26.71
C ILE A 229 24.65 -1.78 -27.88
N MET A 230 25.28 -0.75 -28.45
CA MET A 230 26.29 -0.86 -29.49
C MET A 230 27.72 -0.99 -28.92
N GLY A 231 27.86 -0.91 -27.59
CA GLY A 231 29.12 -0.95 -26.89
C GLY A 231 29.90 0.38 -26.91
N LEU A 232 29.21 1.49 -27.22
CA LEU A 232 29.81 2.82 -27.22
C LEU A 232 29.66 3.47 -25.84
N GLU A 233 30.76 4.08 -25.37
CA GLU A 233 30.71 4.89 -24.14
C GLU A 233 30.07 6.25 -24.45
N ASN A 234 29.07 6.60 -23.66
CA ASN A 234 28.34 7.82 -23.77
C ASN A 234 28.24 8.51 -22.38
N GLU A 235 27.83 9.77 -22.39
CA GLU A 235 27.58 10.55 -21.20
C GLU A 235 26.24 11.29 -21.34
N VAL A 236 25.42 11.26 -20.31
CA VAL A 236 24.16 11.98 -20.25
C VAL A 236 24.19 12.99 -19.11
N SER A 237 23.85 14.25 -19.39
CA SER A 237 23.68 15.26 -18.36
C SER A 237 22.33 15.11 -17.67
N TYR A 238 22.24 15.64 -16.45
CA TYR A 238 20.98 15.71 -15.70
C TYR A 238 19.87 16.34 -16.54
N GLU A 239 20.12 17.48 -17.15
CA GLU A 239 19.13 18.22 -17.94
C GLU A 239 18.63 17.40 -19.12
N SER A 240 19.53 16.69 -19.80
CA SER A 240 19.14 15.84 -20.94
C SER A 240 18.30 14.65 -20.50
N ALA A 241 18.64 14.02 -19.39
CA ALA A 241 17.84 12.92 -18.85
C ALA A 241 16.48 13.42 -18.31
N MET A 242 16.44 14.56 -17.61
CA MET A 242 15.21 15.17 -17.15
C MET A 242 14.26 15.54 -18.30
N ALA A 243 14.79 16.02 -19.41
CA ALA A 243 13.97 16.30 -20.60
C ALA A 243 13.34 15.03 -21.19
N VAL A 244 14.03 13.88 -21.11
CA VAL A 244 13.50 12.59 -21.58
C VAL A 244 12.39 12.08 -20.65
N ILE A 245 12.54 12.22 -19.33
CA ILE A 245 11.59 11.68 -18.36
C ILE A 245 10.45 12.62 -18.02
N ASP A 246 10.45 13.85 -18.52
CA ASP A 246 9.42 14.85 -18.21
C ASP A 246 8.01 14.38 -18.60
N GLU A 247 7.83 13.88 -19.83
CA GLU A 247 6.54 13.39 -20.31
C GLU A 247 6.03 12.16 -19.52
N PRO A 248 6.80 11.07 -19.32
CA PRO A 248 6.33 9.95 -18.53
C PRO A 248 6.10 10.33 -17.06
N MET A 249 6.86 11.26 -16.51
CA MET A 249 6.65 11.76 -15.16
C MET A 249 5.35 12.58 -15.06
N ASP A 250 5.01 13.37 -16.09
CA ASP A 250 3.73 14.08 -16.17
C ASP A 250 2.54 13.11 -16.25
N LYS A 251 2.67 12.03 -17.02
CA LYS A 251 1.67 10.95 -17.09
C LYS A 251 1.48 10.26 -15.74
N LEU A 252 2.58 9.96 -15.02
CA LEU A 252 2.53 9.38 -13.69
C LEU A 252 1.82 10.31 -12.70
N ALA A 253 2.18 11.59 -12.69
CA ALA A 253 1.54 12.57 -11.81
C ALA A 253 0.05 12.75 -12.12
N THR A 254 -0.33 12.71 -13.41
CA THR A 254 -1.73 12.76 -13.84
C THR A 254 -2.51 11.55 -13.35
N ALA A 255 -1.96 10.33 -13.56
CA ALA A 255 -2.60 9.10 -13.10
C ALA A 255 -2.76 9.07 -11.56
N ILE A 256 -1.76 9.53 -10.82
CA ILE A 256 -1.86 9.68 -9.36
C ILE A 256 -3.00 10.61 -8.99
N ALA A 257 -3.07 11.79 -9.62
CA ALA A 257 -4.09 12.78 -9.30
C ALA A 257 -5.51 12.27 -9.61
N GLU A 258 -5.70 11.64 -10.78
CA GLU A 258 -6.99 11.05 -11.17
C GLU A 258 -7.45 10.00 -10.16
N GLN A 259 -6.58 9.07 -9.79
CA GLN A 259 -6.91 8.00 -8.83
C GLN A 259 -7.18 8.55 -7.42
N VAL A 260 -6.42 9.55 -6.97
CA VAL A 260 -6.67 10.21 -5.67
C VAL A 260 -8.03 10.92 -5.69
N LEU A 261 -8.34 11.67 -6.74
CA LEU A 261 -9.62 12.39 -6.85
C LEU A 261 -10.81 11.43 -6.96
N GLU A 262 -10.68 10.36 -7.73
CA GLU A 262 -11.73 9.34 -7.87
C GLU A 262 -12.00 8.64 -6.54
N THR A 263 -10.96 8.23 -5.81
CA THR A 263 -11.10 7.48 -4.56
C THR A 263 -11.53 8.36 -3.39
N ASN A 264 -11.05 9.60 -3.32
CA ASN A 264 -11.33 10.52 -2.20
C ASN A 264 -12.51 11.47 -2.47
N GLY A 265 -12.97 11.58 -3.72
CA GLY A 265 -14.01 12.53 -4.15
C GLY A 265 -13.54 13.98 -4.27
N ALA A 266 -12.36 14.32 -3.75
CA ALA A 266 -11.74 15.64 -3.79
C ALA A 266 -10.23 15.54 -3.48
N ALA A 267 -9.49 16.63 -3.65
CA ALA A 267 -8.10 16.69 -3.18
C ALA A 267 -8.05 16.53 -1.64
N PRO A 268 -7.13 15.71 -1.11
CA PRO A 268 -6.98 15.51 0.33
C PRO A 268 -6.41 16.76 1.02
N SER A 269 -6.50 16.83 2.35
CA SER A 269 -5.89 17.92 3.13
C SER A 269 -4.36 17.90 3.07
N ALA A 270 -3.78 16.71 2.97
CA ALA A 270 -2.35 16.50 2.67
C ALA A 270 -2.14 15.14 2.00
N LEU A 271 -1.03 15.01 1.27
CA LEU A 271 -0.66 13.81 0.54
C LEU A 271 0.79 13.43 0.88
N PHE A 272 1.03 12.15 1.09
CA PHE A 272 2.34 11.59 1.33
C PHE A 272 2.76 10.68 0.17
N LEU A 273 3.93 10.95 -0.39
CA LEU A 273 4.56 10.11 -1.41
C LEU A 273 5.53 9.14 -0.75
N ALA A 274 5.39 7.87 -1.00
CA ALA A 274 6.24 6.78 -0.52
C ALA A 274 6.80 5.97 -1.70
N GLY A 275 7.60 4.96 -1.40
CA GLY A 275 8.24 4.12 -2.40
C GLY A 275 9.42 4.76 -3.10
N GLY A 276 10.14 3.98 -3.89
CA GLY A 276 11.33 4.43 -4.62
C GLY A 276 11.07 5.53 -5.64
N GLY A 277 9.90 5.48 -6.30
CA GLY A 277 9.49 6.46 -7.29
C GLY A 277 9.25 7.85 -6.70
N SER A 278 8.95 7.96 -5.41
CA SER A 278 8.78 9.26 -4.73
C SER A 278 10.05 10.13 -4.69
N LYS A 279 11.20 9.50 -4.95
CA LYS A 279 12.52 10.17 -5.00
C LYS A 279 12.81 10.86 -6.34
N LEU A 280 11.92 10.71 -7.34
CA LEU A 280 12.08 11.37 -8.63
C LEU A 280 11.98 12.88 -8.46
N ASN A 281 13.03 13.59 -8.87
CA ASN A 281 13.06 15.05 -8.82
C ASN A 281 11.96 15.66 -9.69
N GLY A 282 11.18 16.58 -9.12
CA GLY A 282 10.08 17.26 -9.83
C GLY A 282 8.74 16.51 -9.78
N LEU A 283 8.69 15.25 -9.32
CA LEU A 283 7.43 14.51 -9.27
C LEU A 283 6.46 15.08 -8.23
N LYS A 284 6.97 15.46 -7.06
CA LYS A 284 6.18 16.09 -6.00
C LYS A 284 5.48 17.35 -6.49
N GLU A 285 6.20 18.20 -7.19
CA GLU A 285 5.74 19.44 -7.78
C GLU A 285 4.64 19.16 -8.81
N LYS A 286 4.86 18.21 -9.72
CA LYS A 286 3.87 17.80 -10.72
C LYS A 286 2.59 17.25 -10.08
N VAL A 287 2.71 16.40 -9.06
CA VAL A 287 1.55 15.85 -8.33
C VAL A 287 0.76 16.96 -7.65
N SER A 288 1.45 17.91 -7.00
CA SER A 288 0.78 19.04 -6.34
C SER A 288 0.03 19.93 -7.36
N GLU A 289 0.63 20.18 -8.52
CA GLU A 289 0.00 20.92 -9.62
C GLU A 289 -1.25 20.21 -10.15
N LYS A 290 -1.17 18.90 -10.47
CA LYS A 290 -2.30 18.11 -10.98
C LYS A 290 -3.47 18.04 -10.00
N LEU A 291 -3.18 18.01 -8.70
CA LEU A 291 -4.20 18.02 -7.64
C LEU A 291 -4.68 19.44 -7.26
N ASN A 292 -4.09 20.47 -7.84
CA ASN A 292 -4.31 21.86 -7.47
C ASN A 292 -4.14 22.09 -5.94
N MET A 293 -3.09 21.51 -5.38
CA MET A 293 -2.72 21.60 -3.97
C MET A 293 -1.52 22.51 -3.78
N ASP A 294 -1.41 23.15 -2.59
CA ASP A 294 -0.17 23.79 -2.17
C ASP A 294 0.92 22.70 -2.02
N GLU A 295 2.09 22.90 -2.64
CA GLU A 295 3.22 21.99 -2.59
C GLU A 295 3.64 21.62 -1.15
N LYS A 296 3.42 22.51 -0.18
CA LYS A 296 3.67 22.25 1.25
C LYS A 296 2.76 21.18 1.85
N ARG A 297 1.66 20.85 1.17
CA ARG A 297 0.73 19.80 1.57
C ARG A 297 1.02 18.45 0.91
N VAL A 298 2.04 18.41 0.04
CA VAL A 298 2.57 17.18 -0.53
C VAL A 298 3.95 16.93 0.09
N ALA A 299 4.12 15.81 0.76
CA ALA A 299 5.36 15.47 1.46
C ALA A 299 5.87 14.09 1.02
N ILE A 300 7.19 13.91 1.01
CA ILE A 300 7.79 12.59 0.89
C ILE A 300 7.73 11.93 2.27
N ALA A 301 7.18 10.72 2.33
CA ALA A 301 7.09 9.95 3.57
C ALA A 301 8.49 9.54 4.06
N GLY A 302 8.66 9.46 5.36
CA GLY A 302 9.95 9.08 5.95
C GLY A 302 10.08 9.55 7.40
N ASN A 303 9.91 10.83 7.66
CA ASN A 303 10.12 11.42 8.99
C ASN A 303 9.22 10.87 10.11
N ASN A 304 8.08 10.29 9.76
CA ASN A 304 7.11 9.72 10.70
C ASN A 304 7.14 8.18 10.70
N PHE A 305 8.04 7.56 9.92
CA PHE A 305 8.11 6.11 9.85
C PHE A 305 8.35 5.50 11.22
N ALA A 306 7.41 4.67 11.57
CA ALA A 306 7.52 3.64 12.58
C ALA A 306 8.26 4.08 13.84
N LYS A 307 7.77 5.10 14.52
CA LYS A 307 8.21 5.41 15.90
C LYS A 307 8.14 4.18 16.82
N SER A 308 7.41 3.15 16.40
CA SER A 308 7.27 1.85 17.04
C SER A 308 8.30 0.81 16.59
N VAL A 309 9.07 1.06 15.54
CA VAL A 309 10.12 0.16 15.04
C VAL A 309 11.49 0.72 15.39
N TYR A 310 12.26 -0.06 16.15
CA TYR A 310 13.61 0.33 16.53
C TYR A 310 14.65 -0.20 15.55
N ALA A 311 15.57 0.64 15.10
CA ALA A 311 16.75 0.26 14.34
C ALA A 311 17.97 1.00 14.87
N ASP A 312 19.01 0.26 15.28
CA ASP A 312 20.21 0.83 15.90
C ASP A 312 21.30 1.22 14.91
N ARG A 313 21.23 0.78 13.64
CA ARG A 313 22.32 0.94 12.65
C ARG A 313 21.94 1.65 11.36
N ILE A 314 20.65 1.84 11.10
CA ILE A 314 20.16 2.49 9.87
C ILE A 314 19.08 3.51 10.24
N LYS A 315 19.03 4.59 9.48
CA LYS A 315 17.87 5.49 9.54
C LYS A 315 16.72 4.84 8.76
N LEU A 316 15.57 4.78 9.39
CA LEU A 316 14.33 4.28 8.79
C LEU A 316 13.50 5.41 8.16
N ASP A 317 14.15 6.41 7.59
CA ASP A 317 13.51 7.59 7.00
C ASP A 317 13.45 7.57 5.46
N ASP A 318 13.95 6.49 4.84
CA ASP A 318 13.86 6.33 3.39
C ASP A 318 12.43 5.92 2.99
N PRO A 319 11.79 6.62 2.02
CA PRO A 319 10.43 6.31 1.59
C PRO A 319 10.24 4.89 1.04
N GLU A 320 11.30 4.21 0.62
CA GLU A 320 11.27 2.80 0.20
C GLU A 320 10.91 1.84 1.35
N TYR A 321 11.06 2.27 2.61
CA TYR A 321 10.77 1.43 3.77
C TYR A 321 9.29 1.44 4.19
N ALA A 322 8.42 2.20 3.54
CA ALA A 322 7.01 2.32 3.93
C ALA A 322 6.33 0.96 4.06
N THR A 323 6.28 0.19 2.99
CA THR A 323 5.62 -1.12 2.96
C THR A 323 6.29 -2.15 3.88
N PRO A 324 7.63 -2.40 3.85
CA PRO A 324 8.23 -3.39 4.74
C PRO A 324 8.12 -3.03 6.23
N LEU A 325 8.22 -1.76 6.60
CA LEU A 325 7.98 -1.33 7.98
C LEU A 325 6.52 -1.50 8.39
N GLY A 326 5.60 -1.20 7.48
CA GLY A 326 4.17 -1.38 7.71
C GLY A 326 3.78 -2.86 7.90
N ILE A 327 4.39 -3.78 7.15
CA ILE A 327 4.22 -5.22 7.34
C ILE A 327 4.70 -5.61 8.75
N ALA A 328 5.87 -5.13 9.17
CA ALA A 328 6.41 -5.41 10.50
C ALA A 328 5.51 -4.88 11.63
N VAL A 329 4.98 -3.66 11.48
CA VAL A 329 4.03 -3.07 12.44
C VAL A 329 2.74 -3.86 12.48
N SER A 330 2.17 -4.21 11.34
CA SER A 330 0.92 -4.98 11.24
C SER A 330 1.07 -6.39 11.84
N ALA A 331 2.22 -7.03 11.59
CA ALA A 331 2.55 -8.34 12.19
C ALA A 331 2.65 -8.26 13.72
N GLY A 332 3.27 -7.20 14.25
CA GLY A 332 3.38 -6.98 15.70
C GLY A 332 2.02 -6.75 16.36
N LEU A 333 1.14 -5.99 15.72
CA LEU A 333 -0.22 -5.77 16.21
C LEU A 333 -1.07 -7.05 16.17
N GLY A 334 -0.93 -7.87 15.12
CA GLY A 334 -1.60 -9.18 15.02
C GLY A 334 -1.19 -10.11 16.15
N LEU A 335 0.11 -10.20 16.45
CA LEU A 335 0.62 -11.03 17.54
C LEU A 335 0.12 -10.58 18.93
N LEU A 336 -0.12 -9.28 19.13
CA LEU A 336 -0.71 -8.75 20.36
C LEU A 336 -2.19 -9.12 20.47
N ASN A 337 -2.92 -9.10 19.37
CA ASN A 337 -4.34 -9.48 19.35
C ASN A 337 -4.54 -10.98 19.56
N ASP A 338 -3.71 -11.83 18.95
CA ASP A 338 -3.76 -13.28 19.13
C ASP A 338 -3.45 -13.72 20.60
N SER A 339 -2.73 -12.89 21.37
CA SER A 339 -2.47 -13.16 22.78
C SER A 339 -3.68 -12.90 23.70
N TYR A 340 -4.74 -12.30 23.20
CA TYR A 340 -6.01 -12.08 23.94
C TYR A 340 -7.11 -13.06 23.55
N VAL A 341 -6.84 -13.98 22.62
CA VAL A 341 -7.74 -15.09 22.29
C VAL A 341 -7.21 -16.34 22.98
N VAL A 342 -7.41 -16.43 24.29
CA VAL A 342 -7.35 -17.68 25.07
C VAL A 342 -8.66 -17.85 25.81
#